data_59072e06acd979b3f14a990774514a02
#
_entry.id   59072e06acd979b3f14a990774514a02
#
_cell.length_a   1.000
_cell.length_b   1.000
_cell.length_c   1.000
_cell.angle_alpha   90.00
_cell.angle_beta   90.00
_cell.angle_gamma   90.00
#
_symmetry.space_group_name_H-M   'P 1'
#
loop_
_entity.id
_entity.type
_entity.pdbx_description
1 polymer ?
#
loop_
_entity_poly.entity_id
_entity_poly.type
_entity_poly.pdbx_seq_one_letter_code
_entity_poly.pdbx_strand_id
1 'polypeptide(L)'
;MEKEKNIFYNLIRKEVIKKITCGLGEVSETDDAIVCYVDKSKIAKEKDEYVIDCYGYNETNLDLAKKYNISKPVFYIIDDIDFSDRLCTGIYGYNGVTIVITNCNFGELTNIRNDGACRLYYSKLNNLNLYTEDLATNRADISASKQVVLLAKKMKLFKTDITSSNVTKLYGDLTLYYTYINSKNCKFSSIGTINGNASSVEAEEVFDIKCKNFESDPDYYLDITSSRIIYNNCEVGSGKMRLTKDKQFSNPVFEVIKNDKKRR
;
A
#
# COMPACT_ATOMS: atom_id res chain seq x y z
N MET A 1 -14.96 7.10 -8.51
CA MET A 1 -14.66 8.01 -7.38
C MET A 1 -15.81 8.08 -6.37
N GLU A 2 -17.06 8.29 -6.77
CA GLU A 2 -18.22 8.22 -5.85
C GLU A 2 -18.53 6.81 -5.33
N LYS A 3 -18.30 5.76 -6.12
CA LYS A 3 -18.58 4.38 -5.70
C LYS A 3 -17.66 3.87 -4.57
N GLU A 4 -16.39 4.28 -4.51
CA GLU A 4 -15.48 3.85 -3.45
C GLU A 4 -15.70 4.62 -2.14
N LYS A 5 -16.02 5.92 -2.24
CA LYS A 5 -16.54 6.66 -1.08
C LYS A 5 -17.84 6.02 -0.55
N ASN A 6 -18.69 5.52 -1.45
CA ASN A 6 -19.94 4.86 -1.06
C ASN A 6 -19.74 3.53 -0.32
N ILE A 7 -18.71 2.75 -0.60
CA ILE A 7 -18.46 1.49 0.14
C ILE A 7 -18.10 1.80 1.60
N PHE A 8 -17.24 2.80 1.84
CA PHE A 8 -16.86 3.23 3.18
C PHE A 8 -18.02 3.91 3.93
N TYR A 9 -18.68 4.88 3.29
CA TYR A 9 -19.85 5.56 3.87
C TYR A 9 -21.02 4.61 4.08
N ASN A 10 -21.20 3.59 3.23
CA ASN A 10 -22.25 2.60 3.42
C ASN A 10 -21.95 1.59 4.53
N LEU A 11 -20.66 1.25 4.78
CA LEU A 11 -20.27 0.47 5.96
C LEU A 11 -20.49 1.26 7.26
N ILE A 12 -20.23 2.56 7.24
CA ILE A 12 -20.40 3.45 8.41
C ILE A 12 -21.87 3.83 8.65
N ARG A 13 -22.73 3.84 7.61
CA ARG A 13 -24.15 4.24 7.69
C ARG A 13 -25.15 3.08 7.80
N LYS A 14 -24.70 1.83 7.65
CA LYS A 14 -25.59 0.69 7.87
C LYS A 14 -25.99 0.64 9.35
N GLU A 15 -27.27 0.33 9.55
CA GLU A 15 -27.83 0.22 10.89
C GLU A 15 -26.96 -0.72 11.75
N VAL A 16 -26.47 -0.21 12.86
CA VAL A 16 -25.61 -0.97 13.76
C VAL A 16 -26.50 -1.95 14.52
N ILE A 17 -26.39 -3.24 14.19
CA ILE A 17 -27.16 -4.31 14.84
C ILE A 17 -26.72 -4.47 16.29
N LYS A 18 -25.41 -4.30 16.55
CA LYS A 18 -24.85 -4.48 17.88
C LYS A 18 -23.55 -3.69 18.07
N LYS A 19 -23.41 -3.06 19.24
CA LYS A 19 -22.18 -2.44 19.70
C LYS A 19 -21.49 -3.33 20.72
N ILE A 20 -20.21 -3.58 20.50
CA ILE A 20 -19.36 -4.40 21.37
C ILE A 20 -18.03 -3.64 21.54
N THR A 21 -17.37 -3.81 22.67
CA THR A 21 -16.02 -3.28 22.87
C THR A 21 -14.98 -4.38 22.66
N CYS A 22 -13.94 -4.10 21.88
CA CYS A 22 -12.74 -4.92 21.81
C CYS A 22 -11.56 -4.21 22.51
N GLY A 23 -10.42 -4.92 22.62
CA GLY A 23 -9.22 -4.35 23.24
C GLY A 23 -8.71 -3.07 22.60
N LEU A 24 -9.05 -2.81 21.30
CA LEU A 24 -8.60 -1.65 20.55
C LEU A 24 -9.65 -0.54 20.40
N GLY A 25 -10.91 -0.80 20.73
CA GLY A 25 -11.93 0.23 20.58
C GLY A 25 -13.36 -0.28 20.51
N GLU A 26 -14.23 0.51 19.88
CA GLU A 26 -15.63 0.18 19.68
C GLU A 26 -15.82 -0.74 18.47
N VAL A 27 -16.59 -1.80 18.62
CA VAL A 27 -16.93 -2.74 17.55
C VAL A 27 -18.39 -2.60 17.17
N SER A 28 -18.63 -2.46 15.90
CA SER A 28 -19.97 -2.45 15.31
C SER A 28 -20.15 -3.67 14.40
N GLU A 29 -21.21 -4.42 14.59
CA GLU A 29 -21.63 -5.45 13.67
C GLU A 29 -22.73 -4.92 12.76
N THR A 30 -22.56 -5.13 11.44
CA THR A 30 -23.55 -4.85 10.42
C THR A 30 -23.95 -6.15 9.72
N ASP A 31 -24.94 -6.12 8.82
CA ASP A 31 -25.34 -7.31 8.06
C ASP A 31 -24.17 -7.93 7.27
N ASP A 32 -23.24 -7.10 6.79
CA ASP A 32 -22.19 -7.53 5.85
C ASP A 32 -20.78 -7.59 6.49
N ALA A 33 -20.58 -6.99 7.65
CA ALA A 33 -19.23 -6.85 8.22
C ALA A 33 -19.21 -6.63 9.74
N ILE A 34 -18.03 -6.84 10.29
CA ILE A 34 -17.68 -6.40 11.64
C ILE A 34 -16.65 -5.30 11.51
N VAL A 35 -16.88 -4.17 12.17
CA VAL A 35 -16.03 -2.99 12.07
C VAL A 35 -15.56 -2.60 13.47
N CYS A 36 -14.25 -2.63 13.68
CA CYS A 36 -13.60 -2.11 14.89
C CYS A 36 -13.05 -0.73 14.61
N TYR A 37 -13.52 0.27 15.35
CA TYR A 37 -12.95 1.61 15.34
C TYR A 37 -11.86 1.70 16.38
N VAL A 38 -10.63 1.92 15.95
CA VAL A 38 -9.46 1.96 16.82
C VAL A 38 -9.44 3.27 17.61
N ASP A 39 -9.38 3.15 18.94
CA ASP A 39 -9.23 4.29 19.84
C ASP A 39 -7.76 4.43 20.25
N LYS A 40 -7.15 5.60 19.98
CA LYS A 40 -5.74 5.89 20.34
C LYS A 40 -5.44 5.58 21.81
N SER A 41 -6.39 5.78 22.70
CA SER A 41 -6.22 5.52 24.15
C SER A 41 -6.08 4.04 24.49
N LYS A 42 -6.52 3.15 23.61
CA LYS A 42 -6.47 1.69 23.77
C LYS A 42 -5.25 1.05 23.10
N ILE A 43 -4.52 1.82 22.29
CA ILE A 43 -3.33 1.32 21.62
C ILE A 43 -2.21 1.09 22.63
N ALA A 44 -1.57 -0.06 22.56
CA ALA A 44 -0.41 -0.37 23.37
C ALA A 44 0.74 0.60 23.04
N LYS A 45 1.36 1.13 24.10
CA LYS A 45 2.49 2.05 24.01
C LYS A 45 3.70 1.38 24.63
N GLU A 46 4.65 1.05 23.81
CA GLU A 46 5.99 0.72 24.26
C GLU A 46 6.85 1.99 24.23
N LYS A 47 8.07 1.95 24.77
CA LYS A 47 8.89 3.14 25.05
C LYS A 47 8.88 4.20 23.91
N ASP A 48 9.08 3.79 22.66
CA ASP A 48 9.14 4.69 21.49
C ASP A 48 8.23 4.24 20.33
N GLU A 49 7.30 3.32 20.60
CA GLU A 49 6.49 2.67 19.59
C GLU A 49 5.00 2.60 19.98
N TYR A 50 4.14 2.76 19.00
CA TYR A 50 2.76 2.30 19.06
C TYR A 50 2.65 0.92 18.44
N VAL A 51 1.95 -0.01 19.13
CA VAL A 51 1.69 -1.36 18.65
C VAL A 51 0.18 -1.58 18.52
N ILE A 52 -0.27 -1.89 17.31
CA ILE A 52 -1.68 -2.11 16.99
C ILE A 52 -1.85 -3.51 16.42
N ASP A 53 -2.35 -4.43 17.24
CA ASP A 53 -2.60 -5.81 16.86
C ASP A 53 -4.07 -6.01 16.46
N CYS A 54 -4.29 -6.19 15.17
CA CYS A 54 -5.60 -6.38 14.56
C CYS A 54 -5.85 -7.86 14.27
N TYR A 55 -6.71 -8.50 15.05
CA TYR A 55 -7.00 -9.93 14.90
C TYR A 55 -8.38 -10.16 14.27
N GLY A 56 -8.43 -10.93 13.17
CA GLY A 56 -9.70 -11.40 12.61
C GLY A 56 -10.38 -12.41 13.54
N TYR A 57 -9.58 -13.38 14.03
CA TYR A 57 -10.04 -14.44 14.93
C TYR A 57 -8.88 -14.82 15.86
N ASN A 58 -8.73 -14.22 16.99
CA ASN A 58 -7.83 -14.72 18.02
C ASN A 58 -8.60 -15.42 19.16
N GLU A 59 -7.90 -16.01 20.11
CA GLU A 59 -8.53 -16.72 21.22
C GLU A 59 -9.46 -15.80 22.05
N THR A 60 -9.14 -14.52 22.16
CA THR A 60 -10.02 -13.50 22.77
C THR A 60 -11.19 -13.11 21.88
N ASN A 61 -11.02 -13.15 20.53
CA ASN A 61 -12.08 -12.92 19.57
C ASN A 61 -12.75 -14.22 19.10
N LEU A 62 -12.20 -15.40 19.40
CA LEU A 62 -12.84 -16.69 19.15
C LEU A 62 -14.19 -16.77 19.88
N ASP A 63 -14.28 -16.17 21.04
CA ASP A 63 -15.55 -16.01 21.76
C ASP A 63 -16.51 -15.09 21.00
N LEU A 64 -16.02 -14.08 20.31
CA LEU A 64 -16.81 -13.25 19.40
C LEU A 64 -17.21 -14.04 18.16
N ALA A 65 -16.29 -14.77 17.54
CA ALA A 65 -16.57 -15.60 16.38
C ALA A 65 -17.51 -16.76 16.70
N LYS A 66 -17.30 -17.48 17.80
CA LYS A 66 -18.20 -18.54 18.28
C LYS A 66 -19.54 -18.00 18.73
N LYS A 67 -19.55 -16.90 19.47
CA LYS A 67 -20.76 -16.31 20.04
C LYS A 67 -21.67 -15.68 18.98
N TYR A 68 -21.10 -15.22 17.86
CA TYR A 68 -21.83 -14.50 16.82
C TYR A 68 -21.82 -15.22 15.47
N ASN A 69 -21.27 -16.45 15.37
CA ASN A 69 -21.18 -17.23 14.12
C ASN A 69 -20.62 -16.38 12.96
N ILE A 70 -19.45 -15.76 13.18
CA ILE A 70 -18.88 -14.75 12.29
C ILE A 70 -18.32 -15.42 11.04
N SER A 71 -19.08 -15.38 9.95
CA SER A 71 -18.59 -15.58 8.58
C SER A 71 -18.29 -14.23 7.86
N LYS A 72 -18.46 -13.11 8.58
CA LYS A 72 -18.37 -11.76 8.01
C LYS A 72 -16.93 -11.26 8.00
N PRO A 73 -16.54 -10.47 6.98
CA PRO A 73 -15.23 -9.83 6.96
C PRO A 73 -15.07 -8.86 8.15
N VAL A 74 -13.87 -8.81 8.69
CA VAL A 74 -13.50 -7.94 9.81
C VAL A 74 -12.67 -6.78 9.31
N PHE A 75 -13.07 -5.56 9.69
CA PHE A 75 -12.37 -4.32 9.38
C PHE A 75 -11.87 -3.65 10.64
N TYR A 76 -10.63 -3.19 10.62
CA TYR A 76 -10.09 -2.27 11.61
C TYR A 76 -9.92 -0.90 10.97
N ILE A 77 -10.59 0.10 11.52
CA ILE A 77 -10.55 1.48 11.03
C ILE A 77 -9.71 2.30 12.00
N ILE A 78 -8.59 2.79 11.50
CA ILE A 78 -7.67 3.71 12.17
C ILE A 78 -7.88 5.05 11.49
N ASP A 79 -8.65 5.94 12.11
CA ASP A 79 -9.08 7.20 11.51
C ASP A 79 -8.74 8.39 12.40
N ASP A 80 -8.24 9.45 11.78
CA ASP A 80 -7.94 10.74 12.42
C ASP A 80 -7.02 10.61 13.64
N ILE A 81 -6.00 9.74 13.55
CA ILE A 81 -5.04 9.53 14.63
C ILE A 81 -3.67 10.07 14.24
N ASP A 82 -3.14 10.93 15.11
CA ASP A 82 -1.75 11.39 15.03
C ASP A 82 -0.83 10.48 15.85
N PHE A 83 0.07 9.78 15.16
CA PHE A 83 1.10 8.91 15.74
C PHE A 83 2.49 9.56 15.73
N SER A 84 2.60 10.84 15.34
CA SER A 84 3.90 11.50 15.18
C SER A 84 4.62 11.79 16.51
N ASP A 85 3.94 11.60 17.63
CA ASP A 85 4.51 11.72 18.97
C ASP A 85 5.39 10.51 19.38
N ARG A 86 5.55 9.50 18.50
CA ARG A 86 6.43 8.36 18.68
C ARG A 86 7.29 8.14 17.44
N LEU A 87 8.47 7.54 17.64
CA LEU A 87 9.40 7.26 16.54
C LEU A 87 8.86 6.18 15.61
N CYS A 88 8.22 5.16 16.16
CA CYS A 88 7.75 4.00 15.41
C CYS A 88 6.26 3.72 15.61
N THR A 89 5.63 3.19 14.57
CA THR A 89 4.29 2.61 14.65
C THR A 89 4.28 1.26 13.94
N GLY A 90 3.99 0.19 14.68
CA GLY A 90 3.75 -1.16 14.19
C GLY A 90 2.27 -1.47 14.11
N ILE A 91 1.78 -1.92 12.95
CA ILE A 91 0.40 -2.34 12.73
C ILE A 91 0.42 -3.75 12.18
N TYR A 92 -0.18 -4.67 12.92
CA TYR A 92 -0.13 -6.09 12.61
C TYR A 92 -1.55 -6.65 12.45
N GLY A 93 -1.85 -7.16 11.25
CA GLY A 93 -3.14 -7.78 10.93
C GLY A 93 -3.00 -9.29 10.73
N TYR A 94 -3.94 -10.04 11.28
CA TYR A 94 -3.93 -11.50 11.26
C TYR A 94 -5.29 -12.05 10.85
N ASN A 95 -5.28 -13.24 10.24
CA ASN A 95 -6.49 -13.97 9.86
C ASN A 95 -7.38 -13.23 8.85
N GLY A 96 -6.75 -12.60 7.86
CA GLY A 96 -7.44 -12.02 6.71
C GLY A 96 -8.21 -10.73 6.99
N VAL A 97 -7.89 -9.99 8.06
CA VAL A 97 -8.54 -8.70 8.34
C VAL A 97 -8.25 -7.66 7.26
N THR A 98 -9.16 -6.72 7.12
CA THR A 98 -8.91 -5.50 6.36
C THR A 98 -8.56 -4.36 7.31
N ILE A 99 -7.35 -3.81 7.17
CA ILE A 99 -6.90 -2.62 7.89
C ILE A 99 -7.12 -1.41 7.01
N VAL A 100 -7.82 -0.43 7.56
CA VAL A 100 -8.08 0.85 6.90
C VAL A 100 -7.48 1.96 7.72
N ILE A 101 -6.57 2.69 7.11
CA ILE A 101 -5.90 3.84 7.69
C ILE A 101 -6.34 5.06 6.92
N THR A 102 -6.93 6.03 7.60
CA THR A 102 -7.41 7.24 6.96
C THR A 102 -7.14 8.47 7.82
N ASN A 103 -6.76 9.59 7.18
CA ASN A 103 -6.44 10.87 7.84
C ASN A 103 -5.40 10.76 8.96
N CYS A 104 -4.49 9.80 8.91
CA CYS A 104 -3.48 9.58 9.93
C CYS A 104 -2.14 10.22 9.56
N ASN A 105 -1.39 10.61 10.59
CA ASN A 105 -0.03 11.10 10.48
C ASN A 105 0.88 10.21 11.32
N PHE A 106 2.00 9.75 10.74
CA PHE A 106 2.90 8.80 11.38
C PHE A 106 4.26 9.44 11.69
N GLY A 107 4.93 8.90 12.69
CA GLY A 107 6.29 9.28 13.08
C GLY A 107 7.35 8.84 12.06
N GLU A 108 8.58 8.63 12.51
CA GLU A 108 9.72 8.41 11.60
C GLU A 108 9.68 7.05 10.88
N LEU A 109 9.09 6.02 11.49
CA LEU A 109 9.04 4.67 10.94
C LEU A 109 7.64 4.08 11.05
N THR A 110 7.14 3.58 9.94
CA THR A 110 5.85 2.87 9.89
C THR A 110 6.05 1.47 9.36
N ASN A 111 5.69 0.47 10.15
CA ASN A 111 5.71 -0.94 9.77
C ASN A 111 4.29 -1.48 9.76
N ILE A 112 3.83 -1.96 8.61
CA ILE A 112 2.51 -2.59 8.47
C ILE A 112 2.70 -4.01 7.95
N ARG A 113 2.22 -4.99 8.70
CA ARG A 113 2.21 -6.38 8.28
C ARG A 113 0.80 -6.95 8.46
N ASN A 114 0.18 -7.29 7.35
CA ASN A 114 -1.18 -7.79 7.32
C ASN A 114 -1.31 -8.96 6.34
N ASP A 115 -1.90 -10.05 6.75
CA ASP A 115 -2.19 -11.20 5.88
C ASP A 115 -3.52 -11.08 5.11
N GLY A 116 -4.21 -9.95 5.26
CA GLY A 116 -5.42 -9.59 4.52
C GLY A 116 -5.21 -8.36 3.64
N ALA A 117 -6.18 -7.46 3.63
CA ALA A 117 -6.15 -6.25 2.82
C ALA A 117 -5.74 -5.01 3.63
N CYS A 118 -4.99 -4.10 3.00
CA CYS A 118 -4.65 -2.81 3.59
C CYS A 118 -5.14 -1.67 2.69
N ARG A 119 -5.73 -0.64 3.29
CA ARG A 119 -6.28 0.53 2.62
C ARG A 119 -5.71 1.80 3.27
N LEU A 120 -4.97 2.60 2.51
CA LEU A 120 -4.34 3.82 2.99
C LEU A 120 -4.97 5.02 2.28
N TYR A 121 -5.64 5.86 3.03
CA TYR A 121 -6.35 7.01 2.49
C TYR A 121 -5.98 8.30 3.23
N TYR A 122 -5.65 9.36 2.48
CA TYR A 122 -5.41 10.70 3.02
C TYR A 122 -4.39 10.74 4.18
N SER A 123 -3.45 9.82 4.22
CA SER A 123 -2.52 9.64 5.34
C SER A 123 -1.08 9.95 4.94
N LYS A 124 -0.30 10.44 5.90
CA LYS A 124 1.13 10.68 5.77
C LYS A 124 1.91 9.60 6.50
N LEU A 125 2.75 8.89 5.77
CA LEU A 125 3.52 7.77 6.29
C LEU A 125 5.01 7.98 6.02
N ASN A 126 5.84 7.76 7.03
CA ASN A 126 7.28 7.94 6.92
C ASN A 126 8.01 6.60 7.00
N ASN A 127 9.03 6.44 6.16
CA ASN A 127 9.87 5.22 6.07
C ASN A 127 9.02 3.94 6.10
N LEU A 128 8.00 3.87 5.23
CA LEU A 128 7.00 2.81 5.23
C LEU A 128 7.57 1.49 4.75
N ASN A 129 7.45 0.47 5.60
CA ASN A 129 7.61 -0.94 5.24
C ASN A 129 6.24 -1.61 5.36
N LEU A 130 5.66 -2.04 4.25
CA LEU A 130 4.34 -2.64 4.20
C LEU A 130 4.37 -4.00 3.54
N TYR A 131 3.77 -4.97 4.20
CA TYR A 131 3.46 -6.30 3.68
C TYR A 131 1.97 -6.58 3.83
N THR A 132 1.30 -6.93 2.73
CA THR A 132 -0.14 -7.27 2.73
C THR A 132 -0.50 -8.14 1.51
N GLU A 133 -1.68 -8.77 1.53
CA GLU A 133 -2.17 -9.50 0.35
C GLU A 133 -2.69 -8.55 -0.73
N ASP A 134 -3.44 -7.53 -0.34
CA ASP A 134 -4.06 -6.56 -1.25
C ASP A 134 -3.91 -5.14 -0.70
N LEU A 135 -3.21 -4.29 -1.42
CA LEU A 135 -2.99 -2.88 -1.08
C LEU A 135 -3.76 -1.96 -2.02
N ALA A 136 -4.52 -1.04 -1.45
CA ALA A 136 -5.00 0.11 -2.19
C ALA A 136 -4.73 1.41 -1.43
N THR A 137 -4.26 2.41 -2.16
CA THR A 137 -4.03 3.75 -1.60
C THR A 137 -4.86 4.78 -2.35
N ASN A 138 -5.20 5.88 -1.68
CA ASN A 138 -5.81 7.04 -2.32
C ASN A 138 -5.40 8.31 -1.56
N ARG A 139 -4.69 9.21 -2.25
CA ARG A 139 -4.17 10.45 -1.69
C ARG A 139 -3.30 10.20 -0.43
N ALA A 140 -2.50 9.16 -0.49
CA ALA A 140 -1.48 8.91 0.51
C ALA A 140 -0.18 9.65 0.15
N ASP A 141 0.48 10.19 1.14
CA ASP A 141 1.81 10.77 1.04
C ASP A 141 2.78 9.88 1.80
N ILE A 142 3.70 9.27 1.08
CA ILE A 142 4.68 8.33 1.62
C ILE A 142 6.07 8.89 1.38
N SER A 143 6.71 9.30 2.45
CA SER A 143 8.06 9.86 2.38
C SER A 143 9.08 9.00 3.13
N ALA A 144 10.33 9.00 2.70
CA ALA A 144 11.36 8.24 3.37
C ALA A 144 12.74 8.89 3.25
N SER A 145 13.44 8.96 4.36
CA SER A 145 14.85 9.36 4.41
C SER A 145 15.79 8.27 3.89
N LYS A 146 15.34 7.02 3.80
CA LYS A 146 16.14 5.89 3.30
C LYS A 146 15.40 5.09 2.25
N GLN A 147 14.32 4.42 2.63
CA GLN A 147 13.60 3.54 1.70
C GLN A 147 12.11 3.46 1.98
N VAL A 148 11.35 3.22 0.90
CA VAL A 148 9.95 2.76 0.94
C VAL A 148 9.92 1.35 0.40
N VAL A 149 9.29 0.43 1.13
CA VAL A 149 9.08 -0.95 0.69
C VAL A 149 7.60 -1.29 0.78
N LEU A 150 6.97 -1.53 -0.36
CA LEU A 150 5.60 -2.02 -0.45
C LEU A 150 5.61 -3.41 -1.10
N LEU A 151 5.09 -4.39 -0.39
CA LEU A 151 4.96 -5.76 -0.86
C LEU A 151 3.51 -6.20 -0.72
N ALA A 152 2.87 -6.48 -1.85
CA ALA A 152 1.51 -6.98 -1.89
C ALA A 152 1.30 -7.89 -3.12
N LYS A 153 0.42 -8.89 -3.05
CA LYS A 153 0.07 -9.66 -4.25
C LYS A 153 -0.58 -8.78 -5.30
N LYS A 154 -1.46 -7.87 -4.86
CA LYS A 154 -2.11 -6.86 -5.71
C LYS A 154 -1.94 -5.49 -5.09
N MET A 155 -1.56 -4.52 -5.90
CA MET A 155 -1.29 -3.15 -5.45
C MET A 155 -1.93 -2.15 -6.39
N LYS A 156 -2.77 -1.28 -5.85
CA LYS A 156 -3.38 -0.16 -6.58
C LYS A 156 -3.04 1.14 -5.88
N LEU A 157 -2.20 1.96 -6.50
CA LEU A 157 -1.84 3.27 -6.00
C LEU A 157 -2.59 4.33 -6.79
N PHE A 158 -3.46 5.08 -6.13
CA PHE A 158 -4.28 6.13 -6.75
C PHE A 158 -4.00 7.48 -6.08
N LYS A 159 -3.62 8.48 -6.88
CA LYS A 159 -3.27 9.83 -6.40
C LYS A 159 -2.32 9.77 -5.20
N THR A 160 -1.27 8.98 -5.32
CA THR A 160 -0.33 8.71 -4.24
C THR A 160 1.02 9.27 -4.58
N ASP A 161 1.61 10.01 -3.66
CA ASP A 161 2.95 10.54 -3.78
C ASP A 161 3.92 9.69 -2.96
N ILE A 162 4.97 9.19 -3.59
CA ILE A 162 6.04 8.43 -2.93
C ILE A 162 7.36 9.13 -3.17
N THR A 163 8.00 9.57 -2.12
CA THR A 163 9.31 10.21 -2.18
C THR A 163 10.31 9.48 -1.29
N SER A 164 11.46 9.10 -1.82
CA SER A 164 12.51 8.43 -1.06
C SER A 164 13.89 8.93 -1.46
N SER A 165 14.73 9.26 -0.47
CA SER A 165 16.08 9.74 -0.74
C SER A 165 17.02 8.65 -1.28
N ASN A 166 16.69 7.37 -1.16
CA ASN A 166 17.55 6.30 -1.66
C ASN A 166 16.80 5.31 -2.55
N VAL A 167 15.84 4.53 -2.04
CA VAL A 167 15.20 3.51 -2.86
C VAL A 167 13.71 3.33 -2.56
N THR A 168 12.92 3.24 -3.64
CA THR A 168 11.52 2.80 -3.60
C THR A 168 11.41 1.40 -4.21
N LYS A 169 10.89 0.45 -3.44
CA LYS A 169 10.69 -0.95 -3.84
C LYS A 169 9.23 -1.31 -3.81
N LEU A 170 8.68 -1.68 -4.97
CA LEU A 170 7.30 -2.14 -5.12
C LEU A 170 7.29 -3.58 -5.64
N TYR A 171 6.71 -4.49 -4.87
CA TYR A 171 6.66 -5.92 -5.20
C TYR A 171 5.24 -6.43 -5.26
N GLY A 172 4.81 -6.92 -6.43
CA GLY A 172 3.49 -7.48 -6.72
C GLY A 172 2.89 -6.94 -8.00
N ASP A 173 1.70 -7.40 -8.36
CA ASP A 173 0.95 -6.86 -9.49
C ASP A 173 0.53 -5.44 -9.17
N LEU A 174 0.99 -4.50 -10.00
CA LEU A 174 0.97 -3.08 -9.68
C LEU A 174 0.14 -2.30 -10.71
N THR A 175 -0.77 -1.48 -10.22
CA THR A 175 -1.45 -0.44 -10.99
C THR A 175 -1.18 0.92 -10.37
N LEU A 176 -0.58 1.81 -11.14
CA LEU A 176 -0.37 3.21 -10.79
C LEU A 176 -1.43 4.05 -11.49
N TYR A 177 -2.09 4.94 -10.77
CA TYR A 177 -3.07 5.84 -11.33
C TYR A 177 -2.96 7.24 -10.71
N TYR A 178 -2.61 8.25 -11.52
CA TYR A 178 -2.28 9.60 -11.04
C TYR A 178 -1.25 9.59 -9.89
N THR A 179 -0.28 8.70 -9.96
CA THR A 179 0.70 8.46 -8.91
C THR A 179 2.04 9.05 -9.30
N TYR A 180 2.68 9.73 -8.36
CA TYR A 180 4.03 10.28 -8.51
C TYR A 180 5.00 9.52 -7.61
N ILE A 181 6.11 9.05 -8.20
CA ILE A 181 7.17 8.35 -7.47
C ILE A 181 8.50 9.03 -7.78
N ASN A 182 9.16 9.52 -6.75
CA ASN A 182 10.47 10.13 -6.85
C ASN A 182 11.46 9.46 -5.91
N SER A 183 12.56 8.96 -6.43
CA SER A 183 13.56 8.24 -5.63
C SER A 183 14.91 8.22 -6.35
N LYS A 184 15.99 8.09 -5.59
CA LYS A 184 17.30 7.88 -6.20
C LYS A 184 17.33 6.60 -7.05
N ASN A 185 16.75 5.53 -6.53
CA ASN A 185 16.58 4.26 -7.24
C ASN A 185 15.16 3.74 -7.08
N CYS A 186 14.58 3.21 -8.15
CA CYS A 186 13.28 2.53 -8.12
C CYS A 186 13.44 1.07 -8.55
N LYS A 187 12.80 0.17 -7.82
CA LYS A 187 12.75 -1.24 -8.15
C LYS A 187 11.32 -1.76 -8.10
N PHE A 188 10.79 -2.13 -9.27
CA PHE A 188 9.46 -2.71 -9.38
C PHE A 188 9.58 -4.18 -9.80
N SER A 189 8.90 -5.07 -9.10
CA SER A 189 8.94 -6.49 -9.42
C SER A 189 7.56 -7.13 -9.25
N SER A 190 7.10 -7.79 -10.31
CA SER A 190 5.85 -8.56 -10.35
C SER A 190 6.07 -9.89 -11.07
N ILE A 191 5.26 -10.89 -10.74
CA ILE A 191 5.14 -12.13 -11.52
C ILE A 191 4.11 -11.98 -12.65
N GLY A 192 3.28 -10.95 -12.60
CA GLY A 192 2.22 -10.62 -13.55
C GLY A 192 2.49 -9.28 -14.22
N THR A 193 1.58 -8.33 -14.04
CA THR A 193 1.55 -7.06 -14.75
C THR A 193 1.93 -5.89 -13.86
N ILE A 194 2.69 -4.94 -14.44
CA ILE A 194 2.86 -3.59 -13.93
C ILE A 194 2.22 -2.65 -14.94
N ASN A 195 1.21 -1.90 -14.50
CA ASN A 195 0.46 -0.97 -15.34
C ASN A 195 0.52 0.44 -14.74
N GLY A 196 0.84 1.43 -15.56
CA GLY A 196 0.94 2.83 -15.15
C GLY A 196 0.07 3.75 -16.00
N ASN A 197 -0.84 4.48 -15.36
CA ASN A 197 -1.79 5.36 -16.04
C ASN A 197 -1.71 6.77 -15.45
N ALA A 198 -1.52 7.79 -16.31
CA ALA A 198 -1.42 9.18 -15.88
C ALA A 198 -0.47 9.35 -14.67
N SER A 199 0.64 8.63 -14.68
CA SER A 199 1.56 8.53 -13.54
C SER A 199 2.98 8.87 -13.97
N SER A 200 3.82 9.28 -13.03
CA SER A 200 5.24 9.49 -13.31
C SER A 200 6.15 8.79 -12.28
N VAL A 201 7.27 8.30 -12.78
CA VAL A 201 8.34 7.69 -11.98
C VAL A 201 9.63 8.41 -12.31
N GLU A 202 10.20 9.05 -11.32
CA GLU A 202 11.52 9.68 -11.40
C GLU A 202 12.50 8.87 -10.57
N ALA A 203 13.44 8.20 -11.24
CA ALA A 203 14.52 7.47 -10.59
C ALA A 203 15.85 8.10 -11.01
N GLU A 204 16.47 8.84 -10.12
CA GLU A 204 17.69 9.61 -10.40
C GLU A 204 18.78 8.74 -11.04
N GLU A 205 19.07 7.58 -10.45
CA GLU A 205 20.13 6.70 -10.94
C GLU A 205 19.59 5.51 -11.73
N VAL A 206 18.75 4.66 -11.14
CA VAL A 206 18.32 3.40 -11.74
C VAL A 206 16.83 3.14 -11.54
N PHE A 207 16.17 2.78 -12.63
CA PHE A 207 14.86 2.18 -12.63
C PHE A 207 14.95 0.72 -13.07
N ASP A 208 14.84 -0.22 -12.14
CA ASP A 208 14.89 -1.67 -12.37
C ASP A 208 13.49 -2.26 -12.37
N ILE A 209 13.10 -2.87 -13.49
CA ILE A 209 11.76 -3.44 -13.69
C ILE A 209 11.88 -4.92 -13.97
N LYS A 210 11.15 -5.73 -13.21
CA LYS A 210 10.98 -7.16 -13.45
C LYS A 210 9.50 -7.53 -13.42
N CYS A 211 8.94 -7.93 -14.55
CA CYS A 211 7.53 -8.35 -14.63
C CYS A 211 7.29 -9.22 -15.86
N LYS A 212 6.10 -9.81 -15.97
CA LYS A 212 5.69 -10.46 -17.21
C LYS A 212 5.31 -9.40 -18.24
N ASN A 213 4.39 -8.50 -17.89
CA ASN A 213 3.95 -7.42 -18.76
C ASN A 213 4.19 -6.07 -18.09
N PHE A 214 4.79 -5.13 -18.81
CA PHE A 214 4.91 -3.73 -18.43
C PHE A 214 4.15 -2.89 -19.45
N GLU A 215 3.08 -2.22 -19.02
CA GLU A 215 2.14 -1.56 -19.91
C GLU A 215 1.59 -0.26 -19.34
N SER A 216 0.98 0.53 -20.18
CA SER A 216 0.18 1.69 -19.78
C SER A 216 -1.14 1.71 -20.54
N ASP A 217 -2.09 2.46 -20.04
CA ASP A 217 -3.34 2.72 -20.74
C ASP A 217 -3.09 3.44 -22.08
N PRO A 218 -3.79 3.10 -23.19
CA PRO A 218 -3.62 3.77 -24.46
C PRO A 218 -3.98 5.26 -24.45
N ASP A 219 -4.78 5.72 -23.50
CA ASP A 219 -5.22 7.10 -23.41
C ASP A 219 -4.38 7.95 -22.45
N TYR A 220 -3.66 7.31 -21.51
CA TYR A 220 -2.88 8.01 -20.49
C TYR A 220 -1.40 7.61 -20.51
N TYR A 221 -0.54 8.58 -20.26
CA TYR A 221 0.90 8.35 -20.25
C TYR A 221 1.39 7.80 -18.91
N LEU A 222 2.36 6.90 -18.98
CA LEU A 222 3.30 6.65 -17.90
C LEU A 222 4.62 7.32 -18.26
N ASP A 223 4.99 8.36 -17.53
CA ASP A 223 6.24 9.07 -17.71
C ASP A 223 7.33 8.47 -16.83
N ILE A 224 8.45 8.11 -17.43
CA ILE A 224 9.61 7.55 -16.72
C ILE A 224 10.82 8.41 -17.01
N THR A 225 11.42 8.92 -15.96
CA THR A 225 12.69 9.64 -16.03
C THR A 225 13.74 8.91 -15.22
N SER A 226 14.82 8.46 -15.87
CA SER A 226 15.92 7.79 -15.19
C SER A 226 17.19 7.85 -16.00
N SER A 227 18.35 7.87 -15.32
CA SER A 227 19.64 7.76 -15.98
C SER A 227 19.84 6.40 -16.63
N ARG A 228 19.31 5.35 -15.98
CA ARG A 228 19.42 3.96 -16.42
C ARG A 228 18.14 3.20 -16.19
N ILE A 229 17.63 2.53 -17.21
CA ILE A 229 16.43 1.69 -17.14
C ILE A 229 16.83 0.25 -17.45
N ILE A 230 16.49 -0.67 -16.55
CA ILE A 230 16.81 -2.09 -16.68
C ILE A 230 15.50 -2.87 -16.76
N TYR A 231 15.28 -3.56 -17.87
CA TYR A 231 14.14 -4.45 -18.08
C TYR A 231 14.57 -5.90 -17.87
N ASN A 232 14.15 -6.49 -16.75
CA ASN A 232 14.44 -7.88 -16.42
C ASN A 232 13.29 -8.78 -16.81
N ASN A 233 13.41 -9.54 -17.91
CA ASN A 233 12.39 -10.46 -18.43
C ASN A 233 10.98 -9.85 -18.60
N CYS A 234 10.92 -8.57 -18.93
CA CYS A 234 9.66 -7.88 -19.16
C CYS A 234 9.30 -7.93 -20.66
N GLU A 235 8.04 -8.23 -20.94
CA GLU A 235 7.43 -7.87 -22.21
C GLU A 235 6.90 -6.45 -22.06
N VAL A 236 7.46 -5.52 -22.82
CA VAL A 236 6.97 -4.15 -22.88
C VAL A 236 5.74 -4.17 -23.78
N GLY A 237 4.57 -4.03 -23.18
CA GLY A 237 3.29 -4.07 -23.87
C GLY A 237 2.95 -2.80 -24.61
N SER A 238 1.76 -2.78 -25.18
CA SER A 238 1.18 -1.60 -25.83
C SER A 238 0.83 -0.53 -24.78
N GLY A 239 0.98 0.71 -25.16
CA GLY A 239 0.60 1.85 -24.33
C GLY A 239 1.48 3.07 -24.57
N LYS A 240 1.09 4.18 -23.95
CA LYS A 240 1.84 5.44 -24.07
C LYS A 240 2.85 5.55 -22.93
N MET A 241 4.02 4.96 -23.09
CA MET A 241 5.15 5.22 -22.20
C MET A 241 6.03 6.30 -22.79
N ARG A 242 6.24 7.38 -22.03
CA ARG A 242 7.21 8.41 -22.36
C ARG A 242 8.44 8.22 -21.50
N LEU A 243 9.54 7.95 -22.18
CA LEU A 243 10.86 7.90 -21.54
C LEU A 243 11.49 9.28 -21.70
N THR A 244 11.45 10.08 -20.66
CA THR A 244 12.02 11.42 -20.69
C THR A 244 13.49 11.34 -20.30
N LYS A 245 14.33 11.94 -21.12
CA LYS A 245 15.74 12.16 -20.77
C LYS A 245 15.79 13.08 -19.57
N ASP A 246 16.48 12.66 -18.51
CA ASP A 246 16.87 13.59 -17.48
C ASP A 246 17.66 14.72 -18.14
N LYS A 247 17.33 15.97 -17.80
CA LYS A 247 18.01 17.14 -18.34
C LYS A 247 19.52 17.17 -18.05
N GLN A 248 19.97 16.37 -17.08
CA GLN A 248 21.37 16.25 -16.70
C GLN A 248 22.11 15.11 -17.43
N PHE A 249 21.38 14.14 -18.03
CA PHE A 249 22.00 12.98 -18.69
C PHE A 249 21.66 12.93 -20.16
N SER A 250 22.67 12.97 -20.99
CA SER A 250 22.53 13.06 -22.45
C SER A 250 21.97 11.80 -23.13
N ASN A 251 22.07 10.62 -22.51
CA ASN A 251 21.58 9.36 -23.05
C ASN A 251 21.17 8.39 -21.93
N PRO A 252 19.88 8.07 -21.74
CA PRO A 252 19.49 6.98 -20.87
C PRO A 252 20.02 5.65 -21.41
N VAL A 253 20.61 4.83 -20.56
CA VAL A 253 21.06 3.49 -20.92
C VAL A 253 19.91 2.52 -20.72
N PHE A 254 19.48 1.85 -21.80
CA PHE A 254 18.47 0.80 -21.76
C PHE A 254 19.17 -0.56 -21.73
N GLU A 255 18.93 -1.33 -20.68
CA GLU A 255 19.41 -2.70 -20.59
C GLU A 255 18.23 -3.66 -20.53
N VAL A 256 18.13 -4.55 -21.52
CA VAL A 256 17.17 -5.65 -21.53
C VAL A 256 17.92 -6.91 -21.12
N ILE A 257 17.72 -7.34 -19.89
CA ILE A 257 18.30 -8.60 -19.38
C ILE A 257 17.32 -9.72 -19.70
N LYS A 258 17.62 -10.54 -20.69
CA LYS A 258 16.94 -11.80 -20.97
C LYS A 258 17.70 -12.91 -20.26
N ASN A 259 17.09 -13.53 -19.26
CA ASN A 259 17.65 -14.76 -18.73
C ASN A 259 17.34 -15.89 -19.73
N ASP A 260 18.29 -16.19 -20.61
CA ASP A 260 18.26 -17.42 -21.38
C ASP A 260 18.30 -18.60 -20.39
N LYS A 261 17.13 -19.13 -20.04
CA LYS A 261 17.07 -20.45 -19.45
C LYS A 261 17.63 -21.39 -20.51
N LYS A 262 18.92 -21.71 -20.43
CA LYS A 262 19.46 -22.86 -21.14
C LYS A 262 18.57 -24.05 -20.81
N ARG A 263 17.77 -24.49 -21.79
CA ARG A 263 17.12 -25.80 -21.77
C ARG A 263 18.24 -26.82 -21.60
N ARG A 264 18.29 -27.44 -20.44
CA ARG A 264 18.96 -28.74 -20.29
C ARG A 264 17.87 -29.80 -20.34
#